data_f83cdc10f7bc49ada137e7d5e97a5f48
#
_entry.id   f83cdc10f7bc49ada137e7d5e97a5f48
#
_cell.length_a   1.000
_cell.length_b   1.000
_cell.length_c   1.000
_cell.angle_alpha   90.00
_cell.angle_beta   90.00
_cell.angle_gamma   90.00
#
_symmetry.space_group_name_H-M   'P 1'
#
loop_
_entity.id
_entity.type
_entity.pdbx_description
1 polymer ?
#
loop_
_entity_poly.entity_id
_entity_poly.type
_entity_poly.pdbx_seq_one_letter_code
_entity_poly.pdbx_strand_id
1 'polypeptide(L)'
;MKIGNAVSGLRIGDPVCALLPGGGYAEYVTTQAAHCLPIPVGFSLKQAACLPETFFTVWSNVFLRGKLKAGERFLVHGGSSGIGTTAIQLANKMGSRVFTTAGSDKKLAACLRLGAEVGINYNEKDFVEEIKKIGGVDVILDMVGGEYLSLIHISEPTRH
;
A
#
# COMPACT_ATOMS: atom_id res chain seq x y z
N MET A 1 -6.92 -15.98 -26.90
CA MET A 1 -7.37 -14.72 -26.27
C MET A 1 -8.48 -14.12 -27.14
N LYS A 2 -9.52 -13.54 -26.57
CA LYS A 2 -10.62 -12.87 -27.27
C LYS A 2 -10.84 -11.49 -26.66
N ILE A 3 -11.26 -10.53 -27.46
CA ILE A 3 -11.66 -9.19 -27.04
C ILE A 3 -13.13 -8.99 -27.41
N GLY A 4 -13.91 -8.38 -26.52
CA GLY A 4 -15.33 -8.08 -26.79
C GLY A 4 -15.48 -7.05 -27.91
N ASN A 5 -16.57 -7.15 -28.67
CA ASN A 5 -16.80 -6.31 -29.87
C ASN A 5 -16.90 -4.81 -29.57
N ALA A 6 -17.22 -4.42 -28.33
CA ALA A 6 -17.34 -3.03 -27.91
C ALA A 6 -16.06 -2.47 -27.26
N VAL A 7 -14.99 -3.24 -27.19
CA VAL A 7 -13.72 -2.82 -26.57
C VAL A 7 -12.91 -2.00 -27.57
N SER A 8 -12.48 -0.82 -27.13
CA SER A 8 -11.53 0.04 -27.84
C SER A 8 -10.25 0.22 -26.99
N GLY A 9 -9.13 0.50 -27.64
CA GLY A 9 -7.86 0.79 -26.98
C GLY A 9 -7.02 -0.43 -26.58
N LEU A 10 -7.52 -1.65 -26.75
CA LEU A 10 -6.77 -2.88 -26.52
C LEU A 10 -6.76 -3.75 -27.79
N ARG A 11 -5.67 -4.45 -28.03
CA ARG A 11 -5.51 -5.40 -29.15
C ARG A 11 -5.23 -6.80 -28.63
N ILE A 12 -5.59 -7.81 -29.41
CA ILE A 12 -5.21 -9.20 -29.10
C ILE A 12 -3.67 -9.28 -29.12
N GLY A 13 -3.10 -9.77 -28.01
CA GLY A 13 -1.65 -9.86 -27.81
C GLY A 13 -1.06 -8.76 -26.94
N ASP A 14 -1.80 -7.68 -26.65
CA ASP A 14 -1.31 -6.64 -25.74
C ASP A 14 -1.06 -7.24 -24.33
N PRO A 15 0.14 -7.03 -23.76
CA PRO A 15 0.44 -7.43 -22.40
C PRO A 15 -0.25 -6.49 -21.42
N VAL A 16 -1.06 -7.05 -20.53
CA VAL A 16 -1.84 -6.29 -19.53
C VAL A 16 -1.76 -6.93 -18.16
N CYS A 17 -1.98 -6.14 -17.11
CA CYS A 17 -2.29 -6.62 -15.78
C CYS A 17 -3.63 -6.03 -15.31
N ALA A 18 -4.32 -6.72 -14.41
CA ALA A 18 -5.60 -6.28 -13.89
C ALA A 18 -5.84 -6.83 -12.49
N LEU A 19 -6.61 -6.11 -11.68
CA LEU A 19 -7.18 -6.65 -10.45
C LEU A 19 -8.47 -7.40 -10.80
N LEU A 20 -8.58 -8.63 -10.33
CA LEU A 20 -9.71 -9.50 -10.58
C LEU A 20 -10.51 -9.73 -9.30
N PRO A 21 -11.84 -9.86 -9.37
CA PRO A 21 -12.65 -10.21 -8.20
C PRO A 21 -12.43 -11.66 -7.74
N GLY A 22 -11.79 -12.48 -8.58
CA GLY A 22 -11.48 -13.89 -8.33
C GLY A 22 -11.10 -14.60 -9.61
N GLY A 23 -10.80 -15.91 -9.51
CA GLY A 23 -10.51 -16.77 -10.66
C GLY A 23 -9.14 -16.55 -11.32
N GLY A 24 -8.21 -15.84 -10.67
CA GLY A 24 -6.88 -15.55 -11.22
C GLY A 24 -5.93 -16.76 -11.27
N TYR A 25 -6.22 -17.86 -10.57
CA TYR A 25 -5.48 -19.12 -10.67
C TYR A 25 -6.00 -19.96 -11.84
N ALA A 26 -5.93 -19.40 -13.05
CA ALA A 26 -6.38 -20.03 -14.27
C ALA A 26 -5.54 -19.60 -15.46
N GLU A 27 -5.47 -20.44 -16.49
CA GLU A 27 -4.80 -20.11 -17.77
C GLU A 27 -5.52 -18.98 -18.52
N TYR A 28 -6.84 -18.87 -18.33
CA TYR A 28 -7.70 -17.87 -18.96
C TYR A 28 -8.68 -17.31 -17.93
N VAL A 29 -8.85 -16.01 -17.97
CA VAL A 29 -9.82 -15.27 -17.14
C VAL A 29 -10.50 -14.21 -17.99
N THR A 30 -11.70 -13.79 -17.57
CA THR A 30 -12.40 -12.66 -18.18
C THR A 30 -12.40 -11.48 -17.23
N THR A 31 -12.17 -10.29 -17.77
CA THR A 31 -12.25 -9.04 -17.02
C THR A 31 -12.76 -7.91 -17.91
N GLN A 32 -13.18 -6.82 -17.33
CA GLN A 32 -13.56 -5.63 -18.08
C GLN A 32 -12.33 -4.95 -18.67
N ALA A 33 -12.40 -4.48 -19.91
CA ALA A 33 -11.29 -3.81 -20.57
C ALA A 33 -10.80 -2.56 -19.79
N ALA A 34 -11.72 -1.85 -19.15
CA ALA A 34 -11.40 -0.68 -18.31
C ALA A 34 -10.54 -1.02 -17.07
N HIS A 35 -10.50 -2.27 -16.66
CA HIS A 35 -9.65 -2.74 -15.56
C HIS A 35 -8.26 -3.22 -16.02
N CYS A 36 -8.04 -3.33 -17.34
CA CYS A 36 -6.76 -3.74 -17.90
C CYS A 36 -5.80 -2.56 -17.94
N LEU A 37 -4.67 -2.70 -17.27
CA LEU A 37 -3.59 -1.71 -17.27
C LEU A 37 -2.44 -2.20 -18.15
N PRO A 38 -1.79 -1.31 -18.89
CA PRO A 38 -0.59 -1.65 -19.62
C PRO A 38 0.52 -2.07 -18.64
N ILE A 39 1.35 -3.00 -19.04
CA ILE A 39 2.52 -3.39 -18.28
C ILE A 39 3.56 -2.26 -18.31
N PRO A 40 4.09 -1.79 -17.18
CA PRO A 40 5.13 -0.79 -17.15
C PRO A 40 6.38 -1.24 -17.93
N VAL A 41 7.01 -0.31 -18.63
CA VAL A 41 8.23 -0.59 -19.40
C VAL A 41 9.31 -1.19 -18.48
N GLY A 42 9.91 -2.27 -18.91
CA GLY A 42 10.94 -3.00 -18.16
C GLY A 42 10.42 -4.02 -17.15
N PHE A 43 9.10 -4.13 -16.95
CA PHE A 43 8.52 -5.14 -16.06
C PHE A 43 8.23 -6.44 -16.81
N SER A 44 8.55 -7.57 -16.18
CA SER A 44 8.03 -8.87 -16.59
C SER A 44 6.54 -9.00 -16.24
N LEU A 45 5.83 -9.93 -16.87
CA LEU A 45 4.43 -10.26 -16.55
C LEU A 45 4.25 -10.60 -15.05
N LYS A 46 5.21 -11.32 -14.46
CA LYS A 46 5.18 -11.69 -13.02
C LYS A 46 5.29 -10.47 -12.12
N GLN A 47 6.16 -9.53 -12.43
CA GLN A 47 6.30 -8.28 -11.68
C GLN A 47 5.05 -7.42 -11.82
N ALA A 48 4.52 -7.29 -13.03
CA ALA A 48 3.32 -6.51 -13.28
C ALA A 48 2.08 -7.09 -12.58
N ALA A 49 1.97 -8.41 -12.46
CA ALA A 49 0.87 -9.05 -11.74
C ALA A 49 0.83 -8.69 -10.23
N CYS A 50 1.94 -8.26 -9.64
CA CYS A 50 2.01 -7.85 -8.24
C CYS A 50 1.54 -6.39 -8.00
N LEU A 51 1.34 -5.59 -9.06
CA LEU A 51 1.05 -4.17 -8.91
C LEU A 51 -0.42 -3.88 -8.54
N PRO A 52 -1.45 -4.43 -9.24
CA PRO A 52 -2.81 -3.93 -9.09
C PRO A 52 -3.34 -3.99 -7.66
N GLU A 53 -3.22 -5.13 -6.98
CA GLU A 53 -3.75 -5.31 -5.62
C GLU A 53 -3.13 -4.31 -4.63
N THR A 54 -1.81 -4.24 -4.58
CA THR A 54 -1.11 -3.44 -3.58
C THR A 54 -1.24 -1.94 -3.85
N PHE A 55 -1.10 -1.54 -5.11
CA PHE A 55 -1.18 -0.13 -5.48
C PHE A 55 -2.60 0.42 -5.38
N PHE A 56 -3.61 -0.31 -5.83
CA PHE A 56 -5.01 0.14 -5.71
C PHE A 56 -5.46 0.22 -4.25
N THR A 57 -5.07 -0.76 -3.43
CA THR A 57 -5.38 -0.75 -1.99
C THR A 57 -4.76 0.47 -1.31
N VAL A 58 -3.48 0.73 -1.53
CA VAL A 58 -2.81 1.90 -0.93
C VAL A 58 -3.39 3.19 -1.47
N TRP A 59 -3.54 3.32 -2.79
CA TRP A 59 -4.06 4.55 -3.39
C TRP A 59 -5.45 4.89 -2.87
N SER A 60 -6.35 3.90 -2.86
CA SER A 60 -7.73 4.12 -2.41
C SER A 60 -7.82 4.47 -0.93
N ASN A 61 -7.07 3.78 -0.07
CA ASN A 61 -7.22 3.97 1.37
C ASN A 61 -6.38 5.15 1.88
N VAL A 62 -5.15 5.31 1.44
CA VAL A 62 -4.24 6.35 1.97
C VAL A 62 -4.47 7.70 1.31
N PHE A 63 -4.62 7.73 -0.03
CA PHE A 63 -4.70 9.01 -0.75
C PHE A 63 -6.13 9.46 -1.03
N LEU A 64 -7.04 8.57 -1.47
CA LEU A 64 -8.43 8.98 -1.77
C LEU A 64 -9.27 9.13 -0.49
N ARG A 65 -9.18 8.18 0.44
CA ARG A 65 -9.97 8.19 1.69
C ARG A 65 -9.23 8.92 2.80
N GLY A 66 -7.99 8.54 3.11
CA GLY A 66 -7.15 9.14 4.15
C GLY A 66 -6.67 10.54 3.79
N LYS A 67 -6.69 10.91 2.49
CA LYS A 67 -6.30 12.24 1.99
C LYS A 67 -4.91 12.68 2.45
N LEU A 68 -3.98 11.73 2.55
CA LEU A 68 -2.59 11.99 2.93
C LEU A 68 -1.97 13.03 2.00
N LYS A 69 -1.29 14.02 2.57
CA LYS A 69 -0.64 15.12 1.86
C LYS A 69 0.86 15.15 2.11
N ALA A 70 1.58 15.82 1.22
CA ALA A 70 3.00 16.11 1.43
C ALA A 70 3.24 16.85 2.75
N GLY A 71 4.29 16.47 3.47
CA GLY A 71 4.64 17.00 4.78
C GLY A 71 3.92 16.35 5.96
N GLU A 72 2.78 15.67 5.74
CA GLU A 72 2.06 14.95 6.80
C GLU A 72 2.80 13.68 7.25
N ARG A 73 2.51 13.26 8.47
CA ARG A 73 3.06 12.06 9.11
C ARG A 73 2.12 10.88 8.87
N PHE A 74 2.64 9.84 8.29
CA PHE A 74 1.90 8.64 7.92
C PHE A 74 2.44 7.41 8.65
N LEU A 75 1.59 6.68 9.34
CA LEU A 75 1.91 5.39 9.95
C LEU A 75 1.31 4.25 9.14
N VAL A 76 2.11 3.24 8.82
CA VAL A 76 1.63 1.97 8.26
C VAL A 76 2.03 0.80 9.14
N HIS A 77 1.05 0.04 9.61
CA HIS A 77 1.29 -1.20 10.33
C HIS A 77 1.68 -2.32 9.37
N GLY A 78 2.63 -3.18 9.79
CA GLY A 78 3.09 -4.28 8.95
C GLY A 78 3.85 -3.83 7.70
N GLY A 79 4.77 -2.88 7.83
CA GLY A 79 5.50 -2.24 6.72
C GLY A 79 6.27 -3.18 5.81
N SER A 80 6.59 -4.39 6.24
CA SER A 80 7.27 -5.40 5.41
C SER A 80 6.33 -6.27 4.57
N SER A 81 5.02 -6.06 4.67
CA SER A 81 4.02 -6.73 3.80
C SER A 81 4.01 -6.14 2.39
N GLY A 82 3.35 -6.79 1.44
CA GLY A 82 3.20 -6.26 0.09
C GLY A 82 2.52 -4.88 0.07
N ILE A 83 1.44 -4.70 0.83
CA ILE A 83 0.76 -3.41 0.99
C ILE A 83 1.66 -2.42 1.73
N GLY A 84 2.30 -2.84 2.83
CA GLY A 84 3.19 -1.98 3.62
C GLY A 84 4.36 -1.43 2.82
N THR A 85 5.06 -2.27 2.07
CA THR A 85 6.18 -1.84 1.22
C THR A 85 5.73 -0.89 0.11
N THR A 86 4.55 -1.10 -0.46
CA THR A 86 3.96 -0.20 -1.45
C THR A 86 3.58 1.14 -0.81
N ALA A 87 2.94 1.11 0.38
CA ALA A 87 2.53 2.31 1.10
C ALA A 87 3.73 3.18 1.48
N ILE A 88 4.81 2.58 2.00
CA ILE A 88 6.05 3.30 2.34
C ILE A 88 6.60 4.03 1.12
N GLN A 89 6.76 3.33 0.00
CA GLN A 89 7.34 3.91 -1.21
C GLN A 89 6.47 5.03 -1.79
N LEU A 90 5.16 4.81 -1.90
CA LEU A 90 4.25 5.82 -2.43
C LEU A 90 4.20 7.05 -1.53
N ALA A 91 3.99 6.89 -0.22
CA ALA A 91 3.90 8.02 0.71
C ALA A 91 5.19 8.83 0.76
N ASN A 92 6.36 8.15 0.80
CA ASN A 92 7.65 8.82 0.73
C ASN A 92 7.84 9.61 -0.58
N LYS A 93 7.50 9.01 -1.73
CA LYS A 93 7.58 9.70 -3.03
C LYS A 93 6.61 10.88 -3.17
N MET A 94 5.48 10.82 -2.49
CA MET A 94 4.50 11.93 -2.41
C MET A 94 4.89 13.00 -1.38
N GLY A 95 6.04 12.86 -0.71
CA GLY A 95 6.59 13.85 0.21
C GLY A 95 6.08 13.77 1.64
N SER A 96 5.46 12.67 2.04
CA SER A 96 5.02 12.44 3.43
C SER A 96 6.16 11.83 4.26
N ARG A 97 6.13 12.06 5.57
CA ARG A 97 7.02 11.44 6.55
C ARG A 97 6.45 10.08 6.96
N VAL A 98 7.17 9.01 6.72
CA VAL A 98 6.64 7.65 6.85
C VAL A 98 7.19 6.94 8.08
N PHE A 99 6.29 6.47 8.92
CA PHE A 99 6.53 5.65 10.10
C PHE A 99 5.95 4.27 9.88
N THR A 100 6.58 3.23 10.42
CA THR A 100 6.10 1.87 10.19
C THR A 100 6.37 0.95 11.37
N THR A 101 5.54 -0.08 11.52
CA THR A 101 5.76 -1.15 12.47
C THR A 101 6.11 -2.46 11.77
N ALA A 102 6.97 -3.27 12.37
CA ALA A 102 7.22 -4.64 11.95
C ALA A 102 7.73 -5.49 13.13
N GLY A 103 7.70 -6.80 13.00
CA GLY A 103 8.04 -7.74 14.09
C GLY A 103 9.52 -8.15 14.16
N SER A 104 10.43 -7.48 13.46
CA SER A 104 11.87 -7.70 13.62
C SER A 104 12.69 -6.59 12.97
N ASP A 105 13.91 -6.38 13.49
CA ASP A 105 14.84 -5.37 12.98
C ASP A 105 15.26 -5.62 11.53
N LYS A 106 15.38 -6.89 11.13
CA LYS A 106 15.65 -7.25 9.73
C LYS A 106 14.55 -6.73 8.79
N LYS A 107 13.27 -6.84 9.19
CA LYS A 107 12.14 -6.32 8.43
C LYS A 107 12.13 -4.80 8.43
N LEU A 108 12.40 -4.18 9.58
CA LEU A 108 12.50 -2.72 9.70
C LEU A 108 13.62 -2.16 8.84
N ALA A 109 14.79 -2.77 8.82
CA ALA A 109 15.88 -2.37 7.95
C ALA A 109 15.48 -2.36 6.45
N ALA A 110 14.62 -3.30 6.03
CA ALA A 110 14.07 -3.27 4.67
C ALA A 110 13.10 -2.10 4.46
N CYS A 111 12.23 -1.83 5.43
CA CYS A 111 11.30 -0.69 5.37
C CYS A 111 12.04 0.66 5.31
N LEU A 112 13.09 0.84 6.10
CA LEU A 112 13.91 2.05 6.08
C LEU A 112 14.57 2.27 4.70
N ARG A 113 15.10 1.21 4.07
CA ARG A 113 15.64 1.30 2.70
C ARG A 113 14.60 1.68 1.66
N LEU A 114 13.33 1.39 1.89
CA LEU A 114 12.22 1.75 0.99
C LEU A 114 11.71 3.19 1.22
N GLY A 115 12.18 3.87 2.24
CA GLY A 115 11.86 5.28 2.50
C GLY A 115 11.05 5.53 3.76
N ALA A 116 10.91 4.55 4.66
CA ALA A 116 10.41 4.83 6.00
C ALA A 116 11.47 5.64 6.78
N GLU A 117 11.02 6.67 7.49
CA GLU A 117 11.86 7.51 8.36
C GLU A 117 12.17 6.81 9.69
N VAL A 118 11.14 6.15 10.26
CA VAL A 118 11.25 5.42 11.53
C VAL A 118 10.55 4.08 11.42
N GLY A 119 11.22 3.04 11.92
CA GLY A 119 10.67 1.71 12.09
C GLY A 119 10.55 1.34 13.57
N ILE A 120 9.42 0.81 13.98
CA ILE A 120 9.12 0.39 15.35
C ILE A 120 8.95 -1.12 15.40
N ASN A 121 9.80 -1.80 16.16
CA ASN A 121 9.66 -3.21 16.44
C ASN A 121 8.59 -3.40 17.52
N TYR A 122 7.41 -3.85 17.14
CA TYR A 122 6.28 -4.00 18.07
C TYR A 122 6.45 -5.14 19.09
N ASN A 123 7.47 -6.00 18.93
CA ASN A 123 7.83 -6.99 19.93
C ASN A 123 8.70 -6.41 21.07
N GLU A 124 9.26 -5.23 20.89
CA GLU A 124 10.20 -4.60 21.81
C GLU A 124 9.72 -3.26 22.35
N LYS A 125 8.86 -2.57 21.58
CA LYS A 125 8.41 -1.21 21.89
C LYS A 125 6.92 -1.06 21.68
N ASP A 126 6.28 -0.30 22.56
CA ASP A 126 4.92 0.18 22.36
C ASP A 126 4.92 1.26 21.27
N PHE A 127 4.27 0.97 20.14
CA PHE A 127 4.22 1.92 19.03
C PHE A 127 3.43 3.19 19.38
N VAL A 128 2.46 3.12 20.28
CA VAL A 128 1.67 4.28 20.72
C VAL A 128 2.57 5.28 21.44
N GLU A 129 3.40 4.79 22.36
CA GLU A 129 4.36 5.63 23.06
C GLU A 129 5.42 6.24 22.13
N GLU A 130 5.91 5.45 21.14
CA GLU A 130 6.85 5.96 20.16
C GLU A 130 6.21 7.04 19.24
N ILE A 131 4.96 6.86 18.84
CA ILE A 131 4.23 7.84 18.03
C ILE A 131 3.89 9.10 18.84
N LYS A 132 3.54 8.99 20.11
CA LYS A 132 3.35 10.16 20.99
C LYS A 132 4.59 11.02 21.13
N LYS A 133 5.79 10.43 21.22
CA LYS A 133 7.06 11.17 21.31
C LYS A 133 7.31 12.10 20.12
N ILE A 134 6.79 11.76 18.95
CA ILE A 134 6.90 12.58 17.74
C ILE A 134 5.71 13.51 17.51
N GLY A 135 4.77 13.56 18.46
CA GLY A 135 3.59 14.42 18.40
C GLY A 135 2.43 13.86 17.55
N GLY A 136 2.33 12.52 17.43
CA GLY A 136 1.25 11.86 16.70
C GLY A 136 1.51 11.72 15.19
N VAL A 137 0.55 11.14 14.47
CA VAL A 137 0.52 10.99 13.00
C VAL A 137 -0.80 11.50 12.44
N ASP A 138 -0.81 11.90 11.18
CA ASP A 138 -1.96 12.50 10.51
C ASP A 138 -2.86 11.45 9.85
N VAL A 139 -2.25 10.37 9.34
CA VAL A 139 -2.95 9.25 8.68
C VAL A 139 -2.34 7.93 9.12
N ILE A 140 -3.19 6.94 9.38
CA ILE A 140 -2.79 5.57 9.72
C ILE A 140 -3.39 4.59 8.71
N LEU A 141 -2.57 3.71 8.15
CA LEU A 141 -3.03 2.53 7.44
C LEU A 141 -2.90 1.32 8.35
N ASP A 142 -4.03 0.91 8.92
CA ASP A 142 -4.10 -0.25 9.78
C ASP A 142 -4.65 -1.47 9.03
N MET A 143 -3.82 -2.51 8.93
CA MET A 143 -4.18 -3.80 8.35
C MET A 143 -4.19 -4.91 9.40
N VAL A 144 -3.96 -4.58 10.67
CA VAL A 144 -3.91 -5.51 11.79
C VAL A 144 -5.28 -5.59 12.46
N GLY A 145 -5.90 -4.44 12.70
CA GLY A 145 -7.20 -4.36 13.36
C GLY A 145 -7.17 -4.79 14.84
N GLY A 146 -8.32 -5.23 15.37
CA GLY A 146 -8.42 -5.71 16.73
C GLY A 146 -8.13 -4.62 17.77
N GLU A 147 -7.28 -4.91 18.74
CA GLU A 147 -6.91 -3.97 19.82
C GLU A 147 -6.22 -2.71 19.30
N TYR A 148 -5.55 -2.77 18.14
CA TYR A 148 -4.91 -1.62 17.51
C TYR A 148 -5.91 -0.49 17.22
N LEU A 149 -7.16 -0.81 16.85
CA LEU A 149 -8.21 0.19 16.59
C LEU A 149 -8.51 1.07 17.80
N SER A 150 -8.48 0.51 19.01
CA SER A 150 -8.70 1.28 20.24
C SER A 150 -7.52 2.20 20.57
N LEU A 151 -6.32 1.86 20.13
CA LEU A 151 -5.08 2.61 20.35
C LEU A 151 -4.87 3.72 19.32
N ILE A 152 -5.45 3.62 18.12
CA ILE A 152 -5.34 4.61 17.05
C ILE A 152 -5.92 5.95 17.51
N HIS A 153 -7.07 5.99 18.18
CA HIS A 153 -7.70 7.21 18.68
C HIS A 153 -6.85 7.99 19.70
N ILE A 154 -5.87 7.34 20.32
CA ILE A 154 -4.95 7.97 21.28
C ILE A 154 -3.77 8.64 20.55
N SER A 155 -3.44 8.18 19.35
CA SER A 155 -2.27 8.65 18.59
C SER A 155 -2.60 9.67 17.49
N GLU A 156 -3.87 9.87 17.14
CA GLU A 156 -4.30 10.85 16.15
C GLU A 156 -4.47 12.24 16.75
N PRO A 157 -3.97 13.31 16.09
CA PRO A 157 -4.42 14.64 16.39
C PRO A 157 -5.91 14.74 16.05
N THR A 158 -6.74 15.10 17.02
CA THR A 158 -8.18 15.34 16.80
C THR A 158 -8.37 16.39 15.72
N ARG A 159 -8.77 15.96 14.52
CA ARG A 159 -9.33 16.86 13.51
C ARG A 159 -10.80 17.08 13.90
N HIS A 160 -11.13 18.28 14.38
CA HIS A 160 -12.50 18.77 14.49
C HIS A 160 -13.01 19.21 13.13
#